data_a6058c07120de4169ce24b7cd416f662
#
_entry.id   a6058c07120de4169ce24b7cd416f662
#
_cell.length_a   1.000
_cell.length_b   1.000
_cell.length_c   1.000
_cell.angle_alpha   90.00
_cell.angle_beta   90.00
_cell.angle_gamma   90.00
#
_symmetry.space_group_name_H-M   'P 1'
#
loop_
_entity.id
_entity.type
_entity.pdbx_description
1 polymer ?
#
loop_
_entity_poly.entity_id
_entity_poly.type
_entity_poly.pdbx_seq_one_letter_code
_entity_poly.pdbx_strand_id
1 'polypeptide(L)'
;VRNTKNSDEIIEMIDIGGHSLIRAAVKNYKKTVPIVDPVDYQKFIKNFPQTEISKKKYAIKAIQQITEYDVSISNWFQGIKTEEYSLRYGENPQQKAIALINNKSFTQVSGQKKLSYNNLLDLDAAVSIAYGSKANENICTIIKHNIPCGGAIKKTQKESYEKALMGDPLSAFGGIVAFNKKLSANTAKLLVKNFYEVIAAPDFEKEALTILRTKSN
;
A
#
# COMPACT_ATOMS: atom_id res chain seq x y z
N VAL A 1 4.45 23.05 -7.07
CA VAL A 1 3.63 22.71 -5.89
C VAL A 1 4.50 22.17 -4.74
N ARG A 2 5.55 21.35 -5.01
CA ARG A 2 6.38 20.73 -3.94
C ARG A 2 7.19 21.71 -3.07
N ASN A 3 7.40 22.96 -3.49
CA ASN A 3 8.25 23.96 -2.80
C ASN A 3 7.50 25.16 -2.21
N THR A 4 6.17 25.24 -2.34
CA THR A 4 5.37 26.37 -1.84
C THR A 4 4.81 26.03 -0.46
N LYS A 5 5.00 26.95 0.51
CA LYS A 5 4.54 26.77 1.89
C LYS A 5 3.17 27.44 2.16
N ASN A 6 2.68 28.28 1.24
CA ASN A 6 1.43 29.01 1.39
C ASN A 6 0.27 28.25 0.73
N SER A 7 -0.80 28.01 1.48
CA SER A 7 -1.99 27.28 0.99
C SER A 7 -2.70 28.00 -0.15
N ASP A 8 -2.75 29.33 -0.11
CA ASP A 8 -3.46 30.12 -1.13
C ASP A 8 -2.71 30.06 -2.47
N GLU A 9 -1.38 30.08 -2.45
CA GLU A 9 -0.57 29.89 -3.66
C GLU A 9 -0.74 28.49 -4.27
N ILE A 10 -0.92 27.46 -3.44
CA ILE A 10 -1.16 26.10 -3.93
C ILE A 10 -2.53 26.00 -4.60
N ILE A 11 -3.55 26.63 -4.02
CA ILE A 11 -4.90 26.66 -4.58
C ILE A 11 -4.89 27.35 -5.96
N GLU A 12 -4.21 28.50 -6.10
CA GLU A 12 -4.08 29.21 -7.36
C GLU A 12 -3.34 28.40 -8.46
N MET A 13 -2.47 27.46 -8.05
CA MET A 13 -1.75 26.57 -8.98
C MET A 13 -2.56 25.37 -9.45
N ILE A 14 -3.77 25.15 -8.94
CA ILE A 14 -4.62 24.03 -9.38
C ILE A 14 -5.05 24.29 -10.83
N ASP A 15 -4.59 23.41 -11.74
CA ASP A 15 -4.94 23.51 -13.14
C ASP A 15 -6.38 23.06 -13.41
N ILE A 16 -7.14 23.92 -14.05
CA ILE A 16 -8.53 23.69 -14.47
C ILE A 16 -8.62 23.52 -15.99
N GLY A 17 -7.95 24.39 -16.71
CA GLY A 17 -8.08 24.49 -18.17
C GLY A 17 -7.45 23.31 -18.90
N GLY A 18 -6.17 23.04 -18.65
CA GLY A 18 -5.43 21.93 -19.26
C GLY A 18 -6.05 20.58 -18.92
N HIS A 19 -6.43 20.42 -17.67
CA HIS A 19 -7.12 19.23 -17.18
C HIS A 19 -8.45 18.96 -17.94
N SER A 20 -9.28 19.98 -18.12
CA SER A 20 -10.55 19.90 -18.84
C SER A 20 -10.36 19.61 -20.33
N LEU A 21 -9.35 20.22 -20.97
CA LEU A 21 -9.01 19.99 -22.37
C LEU A 21 -8.54 18.56 -22.61
N ILE A 22 -7.73 17.99 -21.72
CA ILE A 22 -7.28 16.59 -21.80
C ILE A 22 -8.48 15.65 -21.67
N ARG A 23 -9.41 15.90 -20.74
CA ARG A 23 -10.64 15.08 -20.62
C ARG A 23 -11.48 15.12 -21.89
N ALA A 24 -11.63 16.30 -22.50
CA ALA A 24 -12.34 16.43 -23.78
C ALA A 24 -11.64 15.66 -24.92
N ALA A 25 -10.29 15.72 -24.99
CA ALA A 25 -9.50 14.96 -25.95
C ALA A 25 -9.63 13.45 -25.74
N VAL A 26 -9.58 12.98 -24.49
CA VAL A 26 -9.80 11.56 -24.15
C VAL A 26 -11.19 11.11 -24.58
N LYS A 27 -12.23 11.88 -24.30
CA LYS A 27 -13.61 11.58 -24.74
C LYS A 27 -13.71 11.44 -26.26
N ASN A 28 -12.90 12.20 -27.01
CA ASN A 28 -12.89 12.21 -28.47
C ASN A 28 -11.64 11.53 -29.06
N TYR A 29 -11.07 10.54 -28.38
CA TYR A 29 -9.77 9.93 -28.71
C TYR A 29 -9.69 9.35 -30.15
N LYS A 30 -10.79 8.99 -30.74
CA LYS A 30 -10.82 8.52 -32.14
C LYS A 30 -10.38 9.58 -33.15
N LYS A 31 -10.65 10.86 -32.86
CA LYS A 31 -10.31 12.02 -33.69
C LYS A 31 -9.17 12.85 -33.13
N THR A 32 -9.03 12.95 -31.80
CA THR A 32 -8.04 13.75 -31.11
C THR A 32 -7.17 12.88 -30.21
N VAL A 33 -5.86 12.87 -30.45
CA VAL A 33 -4.93 12.03 -29.66
C VAL A 33 -4.27 12.91 -28.57
N PRO A 34 -4.60 12.72 -27.29
CA PRO A 34 -3.94 13.45 -26.21
C PRO A 34 -2.55 12.84 -25.95
N ILE A 35 -1.49 13.63 -26.09
CA ILE A 35 -0.13 13.25 -25.74
C ILE A 35 0.27 14.08 -24.51
N VAL A 36 0.33 13.43 -23.37
CA VAL A 36 0.55 14.08 -22.06
C VAL A 36 1.97 13.93 -21.53
N ASP A 37 2.82 13.17 -22.23
CA ASP A 37 4.19 12.90 -21.84
C ASP A 37 5.14 13.21 -23.01
N PRO A 38 6.13 14.10 -22.84
CA PRO A 38 7.11 14.41 -23.88
C PRO A 38 7.88 13.21 -24.42
N VAL A 39 8.06 12.16 -23.62
CA VAL A 39 8.72 10.89 -24.05
C VAL A 39 7.99 10.23 -25.22
N ASP A 40 6.69 10.47 -25.34
CA ASP A 40 5.88 9.87 -26.40
C ASP A 40 5.93 10.64 -27.74
N TYR A 41 6.45 11.87 -27.79
CA TYR A 41 6.44 12.72 -28.99
C TYR A 41 7.12 12.06 -30.18
N GLN A 42 8.34 11.57 -30.02
CA GLN A 42 9.09 10.95 -31.10
C GLN A 42 8.42 9.66 -31.62
N LYS A 43 7.88 8.87 -30.70
CA LYS A 43 7.15 7.66 -31.04
C LYS A 43 5.86 7.96 -31.79
N PHE A 44 5.16 9.02 -31.39
CA PHE A 44 3.93 9.46 -32.05
C PHE A 44 4.21 9.92 -33.47
N ILE A 45 5.24 10.76 -33.67
CA ILE A 45 5.60 11.29 -34.99
C ILE A 45 6.02 10.15 -35.95
N LYS A 46 6.87 9.24 -35.45
CA LYS A 46 7.39 8.11 -36.26
C LYS A 46 6.29 7.18 -36.74
N ASN A 47 5.22 7.03 -35.98
CA ASN A 47 4.13 6.07 -36.27
C ASN A 47 2.86 6.78 -36.76
N PHE A 48 2.97 7.95 -37.33
CA PHE A 48 1.81 8.67 -37.89
C PHE A 48 1.46 8.13 -39.31
N PRO A 49 0.16 7.97 -39.66
CA PRO A 49 -1.04 8.16 -38.83
C PRO A 49 -1.23 7.02 -37.79
N GLN A 50 -1.78 7.37 -36.62
CA GLN A 50 -1.97 6.43 -35.52
C GLN A 50 -3.12 5.47 -35.80
N THR A 51 -2.93 4.19 -35.45
CA THR A 51 -4.01 3.19 -35.43
C THR A 51 -5.00 3.49 -34.28
N GLU A 52 -6.21 2.97 -34.35
CA GLU A 52 -7.21 3.14 -33.30
C GLU A 52 -6.73 2.55 -31.95
N ILE A 53 -6.04 1.42 -31.99
CA ILE A 53 -5.42 0.79 -30.81
C ILE A 53 -4.38 1.74 -30.18
N SER A 54 -3.54 2.36 -30.99
CA SER A 54 -2.53 3.31 -30.53
C SER A 54 -3.17 4.55 -29.93
N LYS A 55 -4.18 5.12 -30.57
CA LYS A 55 -4.95 6.27 -30.05
C LYS A 55 -5.56 5.95 -28.68
N LYS A 56 -6.15 4.76 -28.52
CA LYS A 56 -6.72 4.31 -27.24
C LYS A 56 -5.66 4.21 -26.15
N LYS A 57 -4.44 3.76 -26.45
CA LYS A 57 -3.33 3.71 -25.48
C LYS A 57 -2.95 5.11 -24.97
N TYR A 58 -2.84 6.09 -25.88
CA TYR A 58 -2.58 7.48 -25.48
C TYR A 58 -3.72 8.06 -24.63
N ALA A 59 -4.97 7.76 -24.97
CA ALA A 59 -6.12 8.20 -24.18
C ALA A 59 -6.12 7.58 -22.77
N ILE A 60 -5.78 6.30 -22.63
CA ILE A 60 -5.63 5.62 -21.32
C ILE A 60 -4.53 6.31 -20.50
N LYS A 61 -3.34 6.56 -21.08
CA LYS A 61 -2.25 7.24 -20.39
C LYS A 61 -2.67 8.66 -19.93
N ALA A 62 -3.39 9.36 -20.78
CA ALA A 62 -3.86 10.72 -20.47
C ALA A 62 -4.88 10.72 -19.32
N ILE A 63 -5.86 9.80 -19.32
CA ILE A 63 -6.86 9.75 -18.23
C ILE A 63 -6.24 9.28 -16.91
N GLN A 64 -5.26 8.39 -16.94
CA GLN A 64 -4.49 7.99 -15.76
C GLN A 64 -3.78 9.18 -15.13
N GLN A 65 -3.10 10.00 -15.92
CA GLN A 65 -2.40 11.20 -15.43
C GLN A 65 -3.36 12.20 -14.78
N ILE A 66 -4.55 12.40 -15.34
CA ILE A 66 -5.58 13.25 -14.75
C ILE A 66 -6.05 12.67 -13.41
N THR A 67 -6.30 11.35 -13.36
CA THR A 67 -6.74 10.70 -12.13
C THR A 67 -5.70 10.85 -11.02
N GLU A 68 -4.42 10.67 -11.31
CA GLU A 68 -3.32 10.87 -10.36
C GLU A 68 -3.26 12.33 -9.87
N TYR A 69 -3.50 13.27 -10.75
CA TYR A 69 -3.56 14.69 -10.41
C TYR A 69 -4.74 15.01 -9.48
N ASP A 70 -5.94 14.52 -9.79
CA ASP A 70 -7.14 14.68 -8.95
C ASP A 70 -6.96 14.06 -7.56
N VAL A 71 -6.37 12.86 -7.49
CA VAL A 71 -6.03 12.20 -6.23
C VAL A 71 -5.03 13.04 -5.42
N SER A 72 -4.04 13.63 -6.09
CA SER A 72 -3.04 14.49 -5.43
C SER A 72 -3.68 15.76 -4.84
N ILE A 73 -4.61 16.38 -5.54
CA ILE A 73 -5.39 17.52 -5.04
C ILE A 73 -6.26 17.10 -3.85
N SER A 74 -7.00 16.00 -3.99
CA SER A 74 -7.84 15.46 -2.92
C SER A 74 -7.05 15.16 -1.66
N ASN A 75 -5.90 14.51 -1.79
CA ASN A 75 -5.01 14.21 -0.68
C ASN A 75 -4.49 15.47 0.01
N TRP A 76 -4.16 16.50 -0.79
CA TRP A 76 -3.70 17.77 -0.24
C TRP A 76 -4.77 18.46 0.60
N PHE A 77 -6.02 18.56 0.09
CA PHE A 77 -7.14 19.12 0.86
C PHE A 77 -7.44 18.35 2.14
N GLN A 78 -7.21 17.04 2.14
CA GLN A 78 -7.40 16.17 3.32
C GLN A 78 -6.20 16.21 4.29
N GLY A 79 -5.14 16.95 3.96
CA GLY A 79 -3.88 16.94 4.73
C GLY A 79 -3.16 15.59 4.71
N ILE A 80 -3.45 14.76 3.71
CA ILE A 80 -2.82 13.45 3.52
C ILE A 80 -1.52 13.66 2.75
N LYS A 81 -0.39 13.40 3.43
CA LYS A 81 0.92 13.33 2.76
C LYS A 81 1.13 11.90 2.28
N THR A 82 1.24 11.72 0.98
CA THR A 82 1.64 10.44 0.38
C THR A 82 3.14 10.44 0.13
N GLU A 83 3.79 9.36 0.51
CA GLU A 83 5.20 9.10 0.20
C GLU A 83 5.30 7.89 -0.74
N GLU A 84 6.21 7.98 -1.70
CA GLU A 84 6.51 6.85 -2.56
C GLU A 84 7.35 5.83 -1.80
N TYR A 85 6.82 4.64 -1.64
CA TYR A 85 7.54 3.51 -1.06
C TYR A 85 7.87 2.50 -2.17
N SER A 86 9.16 2.42 -2.52
CA SER A 86 9.62 1.43 -3.51
C SER A 86 9.49 0.02 -2.94
N LEU A 87 8.68 -0.80 -3.57
CA LEU A 87 8.51 -2.21 -3.21
C LEU A 87 9.69 -3.05 -3.70
N ARG A 88 9.91 -4.20 -3.07
CA ARG A 88 10.89 -5.21 -3.51
C ARG A 88 10.62 -5.66 -4.94
N TYR A 89 9.36 -5.96 -5.23
CA TYR A 89 8.80 -6.33 -6.53
C TYR A 89 7.28 -6.16 -6.49
N GLY A 90 6.64 -6.21 -7.66
CA GLY A 90 5.20 -6.16 -7.82
C GLY A 90 4.52 -7.51 -7.54
N GLU A 91 3.50 -7.84 -8.33
CA GLU A 91 2.82 -9.13 -8.22
C GLU A 91 3.78 -10.30 -8.54
N ASN A 92 4.64 -10.11 -9.53
CA ASN A 92 5.68 -11.06 -9.91
C ASN A 92 7.09 -10.50 -9.62
N PRO A 93 8.09 -11.35 -9.34
CA PRO A 93 9.44 -10.93 -8.94
C PRO A 93 10.16 -10.00 -9.92
N GLN A 94 9.86 -10.08 -11.22
CA GLN A 94 10.47 -9.25 -12.27
C GLN A 94 9.80 -7.88 -12.44
N GLN A 95 8.66 -7.64 -11.79
CA GLN A 95 7.92 -6.40 -11.92
C GLN A 95 8.40 -5.38 -10.90
N LYS A 96 8.70 -4.16 -11.35
CA LYS A 96 8.92 -3.01 -10.46
C LYS A 96 7.56 -2.50 -9.96
N ALA A 97 7.49 -2.16 -8.68
CA ALA A 97 6.29 -1.58 -8.10
C ALA A 97 6.63 -0.50 -7.06
N ILE A 98 5.72 0.46 -6.94
CA ILE A 98 5.76 1.56 -5.98
C ILE A 98 4.40 1.57 -5.28
N ALA A 99 4.41 1.67 -3.96
CA ALA A 99 3.21 1.95 -3.18
C ALA A 99 3.18 3.45 -2.83
N LEU A 100 2.03 4.07 -2.97
CA LEU A 100 1.76 5.39 -2.42
C LEU A 100 1.19 5.20 -1.02
N ILE A 101 2.01 5.50 -0.02
CA ILE A 101 1.65 5.31 1.38
C ILE A 101 1.36 6.67 1.98
N ASN A 102 0.19 6.82 2.59
CA ASN A 102 -0.09 8.01 3.38
C ASN A 102 0.48 7.84 4.81
N ASN A 103 0.85 8.97 5.42
CA ASN A 103 1.42 9.00 6.76
C ASN A 103 0.51 8.46 7.89
N LYS A 104 -0.74 8.12 7.56
CA LYS A 104 -1.72 7.53 8.50
C LYS A 104 -1.93 6.03 8.28
N SER A 105 -1.37 5.44 7.22
CA SER A 105 -1.60 4.03 6.88
C SER A 105 -0.83 3.09 7.80
N PHE A 106 0.48 3.18 7.80
CA PHE A 106 1.37 2.42 8.69
C PHE A 106 2.77 3.05 8.75
N THR A 107 3.53 2.66 9.77
CA THR A 107 4.93 3.03 9.91
C THR A 107 5.76 1.77 10.16
N GLN A 108 6.80 1.56 9.36
CA GLN A 108 7.76 0.49 9.61
C GLN A 108 8.70 0.89 10.76
N VAL A 109 8.57 0.22 11.91
CA VAL A 109 9.35 0.54 13.13
C VAL A 109 10.58 -0.35 13.31
N SER A 110 10.69 -1.44 12.56
CA SER A 110 11.83 -2.39 12.58
C SER A 110 11.92 -3.15 11.26
N GLY A 111 13.06 -3.82 11.05
CA GLY A 111 13.36 -4.57 9.82
C GLY A 111 13.97 -3.69 8.73
N GLN A 112 14.86 -4.29 7.92
CA GLN A 112 15.54 -3.59 6.82
C GLN A 112 15.00 -3.98 5.44
N LYS A 113 14.25 -5.08 5.39
CA LYS A 113 13.72 -5.64 4.15
C LYS A 113 12.50 -4.84 3.68
N LYS A 114 12.58 -4.34 2.45
CA LYS A 114 11.41 -3.67 1.84
C LYS A 114 10.26 -4.65 1.65
N LEU A 115 9.03 -4.16 1.79
CA LEU A 115 7.84 -4.94 1.52
C LEU A 115 7.71 -5.25 0.02
N SER A 116 7.09 -6.37 -0.32
CA SER A 116 6.61 -6.67 -1.67
C SER A 116 5.14 -6.28 -1.82
N TYR A 117 4.63 -6.29 -3.05
CA TYR A 117 3.20 -6.12 -3.31
C TYR A 117 2.36 -7.16 -2.55
N ASN A 118 2.79 -8.43 -2.57
CA ASN A 118 2.10 -9.51 -1.86
C ASN A 118 2.13 -9.30 -0.33
N ASN A 119 3.23 -8.75 0.23
CA ASN A 119 3.24 -8.39 1.65
C ASN A 119 2.20 -7.31 1.98
N LEU A 120 1.98 -6.33 1.10
CA LEU A 120 0.97 -5.30 1.33
C LEU A 120 -0.45 -5.86 1.26
N LEU A 121 -0.74 -6.76 0.32
CA LEU A 121 -2.04 -7.43 0.23
C LEU A 121 -2.33 -8.27 1.49
N ASP A 122 -1.36 -9.09 1.90
CA ASP A 122 -1.49 -9.91 3.10
C ASP A 122 -1.61 -9.06 4.37
N LEU A 123 -0.89 -7.92 4.43
CA LEU A 123 -0.97 -6.96 5.54
C LEU A 123 -2.35 -6.31 5.62
N ASP A 124 -2.88 -5.86 4.49
CA ASP A 124 -4.23 -5.26 4.43
C ASP A 124 -5.30 -6.26 4.89
N ALA A 125 -5.24 -7.49 4.39
CA ALA A 125 -6.14 -8.56 4.82
C ALA A 125 -6.01 -8.87 6.32
N ALA A 126 -4.78 -8.97 6.85
CA ALA A 126 -4.52 -9.27 8.25
C ALA A 126 -5.07 -8.16 9.18
N VAL A 127 -4.78 -6.90 8.84
CA VAL A 127 -5.24 -5.73 9.59
C VAL A 127 -6.76 -5.60 9.52
N SER A 128 -7.35 -5.74 8.33
CA SER A 128 -8.80 -5.65 8.14
C SER A 128 -9.56 -6.66 9.01
N ILE A 129 -9.07 -7.90 9.13
CA ILE A 129 -9.68 -8.91 10.00
C ILE A 129 -9.43 -8.58 11.48
N ALA A 130 -8.20 -8.21 11.85
CA ALA A 130 -7.87 -7.91 13.24
C ALA A 130 -8.66 -6.71 13.80
N TYR A 131 -8.97 -5.71 12.96
CA TYR A 131 -9.70 -4.51 13.36
C TYR A 131 -11.19 -4.53 12.98
N GLY A 132 -11.61 -5.46 12.14
CA GLY A 132 -13.00 -5.58 11.68
C GLY A 132 -14.01 -5.94 12.79
N SER A 133 -13.53 -6.47 13.91
CA SER A 133 -14.36 -6.78 15.08
C SER A 133 -14.35 -5.64 16.10
N LYS A 134 -15.53 -5.30 16.63
CA LYS A 134 -15.67 -4.36 17.78
C LYS A 134 -15.38 -5.02 19.14
N ALA A 135 -14.84 -6.24 19.14
CA ALA A 135 -14.52 -6.96 20.36
C ALA A 135 -13.46 -6.21 21.19
N ASN A 136 -13.74 -6.06 22.47
CA ASN A 136 -12.76 -5.46 23.43
C ASN A 136 -11.65 -6.45 23.83
N GLU A 137 -11.69 -7.66 23.27
CA GLU A 137 -10.73 -8.72 23.53
C GLU A 137 -9.50 -8.62 22.62
N ASN A 138 -8.51 -9.49 22.83
CA ASN A 138 -7.34 -9.53 21.99
C ASN A 138 -7.61 -10.38 20.76
N ILE A 139 -7.32 -9.83 19.59
CA ILE A 139 -7.45 -10.50 18.30
C ILE A 139 -6.07 -10.70 17.73
N CYS A 140 -5.82 -11.90 17.21
CA CYS A 140 -4.68 -12.23 16.40
C CYS A 140 -5.14 -12.88 15.10
N THR A 141 -4.60 -12.44 13.98
CA THR A 141 -4.82 -13.03 12.66
C THR A 141 -3.49 -13.35 12.00
N ILE A 142 -3.43 -14.46 11.28
CA ILE A 142 -2.25 -14.88 10.51
C ILE A 142 -2.71 -15.10 9.07
N ILE A 143 -2.12 -14.35 8.15
CA ILE A 143 -2.48 -14.36 6.72
C ILE A 143 -1.29 -14.81 5.89
N LYS A 144 -1.54 -15.60 4.87
CA LYS A 144 -0.58 -15.93 3.83
C LYS A 144 -1.28 -16.11 2.49
N HIS A 145 -0.73 -15.51 1.43
CA HIS A 145 -1.31 -15.55 0.09
C HIS A 145 -2.77 -15.05 0.07
N ASN A 146 -3.02 -13.99 0.84
CA ASN A 146 -4.32 -13.34 1.00
C ASN A 146 -5.42 -14.23 1.62
N ILE A 147 -5.03 -15.34 2.27
CA ILE A 147 -5.92 -16.30 2.91
C ILE A 147 -5.56 -16.43 4.40
N PRO A 148 -6.55 -16.44 5.31
CA PRO A 148 -6.30 -16.70 6.72
C PRO A 148 -5.80 -18.13 6.97
N CYS A 149 -4.57 -18.25 7.51
CA CYS A 149 -4.06 -19.50 8.07
C CYS A 149 -4.64 -19.75 9.46
N GLY A 150 -5.00 -18.67 10.16
CA GLY A 150 -5.64 -18.75 11.46
C GLY A 150 -6.05 -17.38 11.99
N GLY A 151 -7.04 -17.40 12.86
CA GLY A 151 -7.51 -16.22 13.58
C GLY A 151 -8.13 -16.63 14.91
N ALA A 152 -7.94 -15.81 15.93
CA ALA A 152 -8.52 -16.08 17.24
C ALA A 152 -8.77 -14.80 18.04
N ILE A 153 -9.83 -14.85 18.84
CA ILE A 153 -10.22 -13.85 19.81
C ILE A 153 -10.13 -14.48 21.19
N LYS A 154 -9.30 -13.93 22.10
CA LYS A 154 -9.09 -14.45 23.45
C LYS A 154 -8.93 -13.32 24.47
N LYS A 155 -8.97 -13.66 25.76
CA LYS A 155 -8.78 -12.72 26.87
C LYS A 155 -7.35 -12.14 26.90
N THR A 156 -6.36 -12.93 26.53
CA THR A 156 -4.96 -12.50 26.47
C THR A 156 -4.43 -12.53 25.05
N GLN A 157 -3.49 -11.66 24.74
CA GLN A 157 -2.86 -11.59 23.42
C GLN A 157 -2.04 -12.86 23.12
N LYS A 158 -1.40 -13.42 24.16
CA LYS A 158 -0.68 -14.69 24.06
C LYS A 158 -1.60 -15.81 23.60
N GLU A 159 -2.74 -16.01 24.28
CA GLU A 159 -3.72 -17.04 23.93
C GLU A 159 -4.28 -16.84 22.52
N SER A 160 -4.54 -15.59 22.11
CA SER A 160 -5.00 -15.30 20.76
C SER A 160 -4.00 -15.77 19.72
N TYR A 161 -2.72 -15.46 19.93
CA TYR A 161 -1.66 -15.87 19.03
C TYR A 161 -1.50 -17.39 18.97
N GLU A 162 -1.39 -18.05 20.14
CA GLU A 162 -1.24 -19.50 20.21
C GLU A 162 -2.41 -20.22 19.52
N LYS A 163 -3.63 -19.73 19.73
CA LYS A 163 -4.83 -20.32 19.12
C LYS A 163 -4.93 -20.04 17.61
N ALA A 164 -4.55 -18.84 17.17
CA ALA A 164 -4.48 -18.51 15.75
C ALA A 164 -3.45 -19.40 15.03
N LEU A 165 -2.27 -19.61 15.63
CA LEU A 165 -1.21 -20.44 15.06
C LEU A 165 -1.65 -21.92 14.95
N MET A 166 -2.49 -22.40 15.86
CA MET A 166 -3.01 -23.78 15.82
C MET A 166 -3.95 -24.05 14.63
N GLY A 167 -4.44 -23.00 13.94
CA GLY A 167 -5.31 -23.17 12.76
C GLY A 167 -4.60 -23.90 11.63
N ASP A 168 -3.42 -23.41 11.23
CA ASP A 168 -2.54 -24.09 10.26
C ASP A 168 -1.09 -23.62 10.49
N PRO A 169 -0.35 -24.31 11.37
CA PRO A 169 1.02 -23.93 11.70
C PRO A 169 1.99 -24.00 10.52
N LEU A 170 1.74 -24.89 9.57
CA LEU A 170 2.62 -25.05 8.40
C LEU A 170 2.46 -23.89 7.45
N SER A 171 1.25 -23.51 7.12
CA SER A 171 0.97 -22.37 6.25
C SER A 171 1.31 -21.03 6.91
N ALA A 172 1.26 -20.93 8.24
CA ALA A 172 1.62 -19.72 8.98
C ALA A 172 3.10 -19.32 8.82
N PHE A 173 3.99 -20.24 8.48
CA PHE A 173 5.41 -19.94 8.26
C PHE A 173 5.61 -18.97 7.08
N GLY A 174 6.27 -17.85 7.33
CA GLY A 174 6.46 -16.80 6.32
C GLY A 174 5.20 -15.95 6.04
N GLY A 175 4.15 -16.10 6.82
CA GLY A 175 2.94 -15.28 6.73
C GLY A 175 3.09 -13.91 7.39
N ILE A 176 1.98 -13.19 7.46
CA ILE A 176 1.83 -11.91 8.15
C ILE A 176 0.92 -12.07 9.34
N VAL A 177 1.36 -11.55 10.49
CA VAL A 177 0.59 -11.60 11.75
C VAL A 177 0.14 -10.20 12.11
N ALA A 178 -1.16 -10.04 12.42
CA ALA A 178 -1.71 -8.78 12.91
C ALA A 178 -2.42 -8.93 14.25
N PHE A 179 -2.28 -7.89 15.07
CA PHE A 179 -2.92 -7.75 16.38
C PHE A 179 -3.72 -6.45 16.45
N ASN A 180 -4.87 -6.47 17.10
CA ASN A 180 -5.71 -5.28 17.30
C ASN A 180 -5.29 -4.42 18.49
N LYS A 181 -4.34 -4.87 19.31
CA LYS A 181 -3.83 -4.15 20.49
C LYS A 181 -2.30 -4.06 20.45
N LYS A 182 -1.75 -3.12 21.24
CA LYS A 182 -0.32 -2.94 21.44
C LYS A 182 0.37 -4.27 21.73
N LEU A 183 1.43 -4.59 20.96
CA LEU A 183 2.13 -5.86 21.09
C LEU A 183 2.94 -5.91 22.37
N SER A 184 2.69 -6.93 23.20
CA SER A 184 3.38 -7.16 24.45
C SER A 184 4.70 -7.92 24.28
N ALA A 185 5.64 -7.70 25.20
CA ALA A 185 6.89 -8.44 25.25
C ALA A 185 6.68 -9.96 25.38
N ASN A 186 5.68 -10.39 26.16
CA ASN A 186 5.37 -11.81 26.31
C ASN A 186 4.93 -12.48 25.01
N THR A 187 4.13 -11.78 24.21
CA THR A 187 3.71 -12.28 22.89
C THR A 187 4.90 -12.25 21.92
N ALA A 188 5.73 -11.21 21.95
CA ALA A 188 6.93 -11.11 21.12
C ALA A 188 7.91 -12.29 21.34
N LYS A 189 8.08 -12.77 22.58
CA LYS A 189 8.88 -13.98 22.91
C LYS A 189 8.38 -15.25 22.23
N LEU A 190 7.10 -15.32 21.91
CA LEU A 190 6.51 -16.44 21.17
C LEU A 190 6.67 -16.26 19.66
N LEU A 191 6.44 -15.04 19.16
CA LEU A 191 6.54 -14.70 17.73
C LEU A 191 7.94 -15.00 17.19
N VAL A 192 9.01 -14.72 17.95
CA VAL A 192 10.38 -14.99 17.50
C VAL A 192 10.73 -16.47 17.36
N LYS A 193 9.89 -17.39 17.84
CA LYS A 193 10.07 -18.84 17.62
C LYS A 193 9.71 -19.27 16.20
N ASN A 194 8.93 -18.46 15.49
CA ASN A 194 8.52 -18.70 14.12
C ASN A 194 9.09 -17.63 13.19
N PHE A 195 9.00 -17.86 11.89
CA PHE A 195 9.33 -16.88 10.88
C PHE A 195 8.07 -16.23 10.32
N TYR A 196 8.02 -14.90 10.36
CA TYR A 196 6.99 -14.08 9.75
C TYR A 196 7.62 -12.98 8.90
N GLU A 197 7.05 -12.71 7.73
CA GLU A 197 7.52 -11.61 6.86
C GLU A 197 7.18 -10.23 7.46
N VAL A 198 6.00 -10.10 8.10
CA VAL A 198 5.55 -8.87 8.74
C VAL A 198 4.78 -9.18 10.03
N ILE A 199 4.98 -8.37 11.05
CA ILE A 199 4.19 -8.35 12.28
C ILE A 199 3.60 -6.96 12.44
N ALA A 200 2.26 -6.85 12.49
CA ALA A 200 1.53 -5.61 12.58
C ALA A 200 0.77 -5.49 13.91
N ALA A 201 0.82 -4.31 14.50
CA ALA A 201 0.05 -3.95 15.69
C ALA A 201 -0.15 -2.42 15.73
N PRO A 202 -1.13 -1.87 16.49
CA PRO A 202 -1.29 -0.42 16.64
C PRO A 202 -0.07 0.27 17.28
N ASP A 203 0.66 -0.47 18.12
CA ASP A 203 1.88 -0.02 18.77
C ASP A 203 2.64 -1.24 19.34
N PHE A 204 3.86 -1.04 19.82
CA PHE A 204 4.73 -2.09 20.36
C PHE A 204 5.28 -1.63 21.72
N GLU A 205 5.35 -2.54 22.69
CA GLU A 205 6.13 -2.30 23.90
C GLU A 205 7.63 -2.18 23.53
N LYS A 206 8.38 -1.35 24.22
CA LYS A 206 9.82 -1.16 23.96
C LYS A 206 10.59 -2.50 24.05
N GLU A 207 10.26 -3.31 25.05
CA GLU A 207 10.86 -4.65 25.22
C GLU A 207 10.45 -5.59 24.08
N ALA A 208 9.20 -5.51 23.60
CA ALA A 208 8.75 -6.28 22.45
C ALA A 208 9.57 -5.97 21.20
N LEU A 209 9.81 -4.70 20.89
CA LEU A 209 10.68 -4.30 19.77
C LEU A 209 12.10 -4.82 19.94
N THR A 210 12.66 -4.76 21.14
CA THR A 210 14.01 -5.31 21.43
C THR A 210 14.06 -6.80 21.12
N ILE A 211 13.04 -7.55 21.53
CA ILE A 211 12.95 -9.00 21.27
C ILE A 211 12.79 -9.28 19.77
N LEU A 212 11.89 -8.57 19.07
CA LEU A 212 11.67 -8.77 17.64
C LEU A 212 12.92 -8.45 16.81
N ARG A 213 13.70 -7.43 17.20
CA ARG A 213 14.96 -7.05 16.54
C ARG A 213 16.08 -8.11 16.67
N THR A 214 15.92 -9.12 17.50
CA THR A 214 16.87 -10.25 17.52
C THR A 214 16.78 -11.13 16.27
N LYS A 215 15.68 -11.00 15.50
CA LYS A 215 15.54 -11.61 14.18
C LYS A 215 16.11 -10.69 13.12
N SER A 216 16.89 -11.22 12.22
CA SER A 216 17.58 -10.48 11.13
C SER A 216 16.71 -10.20 9.90
N ASN A 217 15.41 -10.14 10.03
CA ASN A 217 14.47 -9.98 8.91
C ASN A 217 14.13 -8.52 8.67
#